data_b10d24dbdf5c96a1200b106a0564d031
#
_entry.id   b10d24dbdf5c96a1200b106a0564d031
#
_cell.length_a   1.000
_cell.length_b   1.000
_cell.length_c   1.000
_cell.angle_alpha   90.00
_cell.angle_beta   90.00
_cell.angle_gamma   90.00
#
_symmetry.space_group_name_H-M   'P 1'
#
loop_
_entity.id
_entity.type
_entity.pdbx_description
1 polymer ?
#
loop_
_entity_poly.entity_id
_entity_poly.type
_entity_poly.pdbx_seq_one_letter_code
_entity_poly.pdbx_strand_id
1 'polypeptide(L)'
;MATAKKLPSGSWRCQVYDYTDANGKRHYTSFTAPTKKEAEYKAAQFMVEKQSSFKGDMTFKEALTAYIDQRRPVLSPGSIREYVRCIKNYDDINNIRISQITQDLIQQHVNSFSKDHAPKSVRDNHALITAVLSKYRPNFALNTTLPQKRRPNLYVPTDEDIKKVMNAAAGSKMEIPILLAAFGPMRRGEICALEYDDISGTRVHVQRSMVMDENRQYVIKQPKSYAGDRFIDYPEFIIDKIPKAPGRITDLNPNMITQRFNHVLKHAGVPHFRFHDCRHPYVKPTTKKFITFFEVFRAAS
;
A
#
# COMPACT_ATOMS: atom_id res chain seq x y z
N MET A 1 15.10 23.39 36.37
CA MET A 1 15.86 23.92 35.23
C MET A 1 17.20 23.18 35.16
N ALA A 2 17.71 22.89 33.98
CA ALA A 2 19.02 22.27 33.84
C ALA A 2 20.11 23.30 34.20
N THR A 3 21.09 22.89 35.01
CA THR A 3 22.14 23.78 35.54
C THR A 3 23.45 23.48 34.83
N ALA A 4 24.14 24.51 34.35
CA ALA A 4 25.42 24.34 33.66
C ALA A 4 26.57 24.06 34.64
N LYS A 5 27.47 23.16 34.29
CA LYS A 5 28.70 22.82 35.02
C LYS A 5 29.92 23.38 34.29
N LYS A 6 30.90 23.87 35.03
CA LYS A 6 32.17 24.37 34.47
C LYS A 6 33.05 23.19 34.05
N LEU A 7 33.57 23.26 32.86
CA LEU A 7 34.55 22.29 32.34
C LEU A 7 35.97 22.68 32.65
N PRO A 8 36.91 21.72 32.65
CA PRO A 8 38.35 22.01 32.86
C PRO A 8 38.90 23.03 31.85
N SER A 9 38.30 23.10 30.65
CA SER A 9 38.64 24.08 29.58
C SER A 9 38.22 25.51 29.88
N GLY A 10 37.56 25.78 31.02
CA GLY A 10 37.06 27.10 31.41
C GLY A 10 35.66 27.40 30.85
N SER A 11 35.18 26.65 29.89
CA SER A 11 33.80 26.78 29.35
C SER A 11 32.76 26.12 30.24
N TRP A 12 31.46 26.45 30.00
CA TRP A 12 30.34 25.90 30.74
C TRP A 12 29.51 24.97 29.86
N ARG A 13 29.09 23.81 30.38
CA ARG A 13 28.25 22.84 29.71
C ARG A 13 26.93 22.66 30.47
N CYS A 14 25.81 22.81 29.75
CA CYS A 14 24.49 22.47 30.23
C CYS A 14 23.98 21.25 29.44
N GLN A 15 23.55 20.20 30.16
CA GLN A 15 22.95 19.01 29.56
C GLN A 15 21.45 18.99 29.81
N VAL A 16 20.71 18.74 28.77
CA VAL A 16 19.24 18.63 28.81
C VAL A 16 18.85 17.25 28.36
N TYR A 17 17.88 16.66 29.05
CA TYR A 17 17.29 15.42 28.59
C TYR A 17 16.65 15.65 27.23
N ASP A 18 16.98 14.78 26.28
CA ASP A 18 16.44 14.84 24.94
C ASP A 18 15.34 13.79 24.77
N TYR A 19 15.68 12.51 24.69
CA TYR A 19 14.72 11.42 24.56
C TYR A 19 15.22 10.14 25.22
N THR A 20 14.29 9.15 25.32
CA THR A 20 14.63 7.78 25.68
C THR A 20 14.46 6.89 24.44
N ASP A 21 15.48 6.13 24.10
CA ASP A 21 15.40 5.21 22.94
C ASP A 21 14.55 3.98 23.26
N ALA A 22 14.34 3.14 22.21
CA ALA A 22 13.53 1.92 22.30
C ALA A 22 14.06 0.88 23.33
N ASN A 23 15.33 1.00 23.74
CA ASN A 23 15.97 0.13 24.74
C ASN A 23 15.88 0.70 26.15
N GLY A 24 15.17 1.83 26.36
CA GLY A 24 15.04 2.50 27.64
C GLY A 24 16.23 3.39 28.01
N LYS A 25 17.22 3.58 27.13
CA LYS A 25 18.39 4.44 27.37
C LYS A 25 18.02 5.91 27.16
N ARG A 26 18.38 6.74 28.14
CA ARG A 26 18.18 8.19 28.11
C ARG A 26 19.28 8.87 27.30
N HIS A 27 18.89 9.73 26.38
CA HIS A 27 19.76 10.57 25.58
C HIS A 27 19.68 12.01 26.04
N TYR A 28 20.84 12.70 26.03
CA TYR A 28 20.97 14.08 26.46
C TYR A 28 21.68 14.90 25.39
N THR A 29 21.14 16.09 25.11
CA THR A 29 21.81 17.08 24.25
C THR A 29 22.61 18.04 25.13
N SER A 30 23.85 18.33 24.72
CA SER A 30 24.80 19.16 25.48
C SER A 30 25.04 20.50 24.80
N PHE A 31 24.91 21.58 25.55
CA PHE A 31 25.19 22.94 25.10
C PHE A 31 26.41 23.49 25.84
N THR A 32 27.43 23.89 25.07
CA THR A 32 28.67 24.47 25.63
C THR A 32 28.76 25.94 25.25
N ALA A 33 29.16 26.77 26.21
CA ALA A 33 29.32 28.21 25.99
C ALA A 33 30.43 28.78 26.93
N PRO A 34 30.97 29.96 26.61
CA PRO A 34 32.00 30.63 27.49
C PRO A 34 31.46 31.00 28.87
N THR A 35 30.17 31.31 28.97
CA THR A 35 29.56 31.71 30.26
C THR A 35 28.47 30.73 30.70
N LYS A 36 28.23 30.66 32.01
CA LYS A 36 27.15 29.85 32.61
C LYS A 36 25.79 30.23 32.05
N LYS A 37 25.50 31.55 32.04
CA LYS A 37 24.20 32.09 31.55
C LYS A 37 23.92 31.71 30.10
N GLU A 38 24.94 31.75 29.24
CA GLU A 38 24.79 31.45 27.83
C GLU A 38 24.56 29.95 27.56
N ALA A 39 25.23 29.07 28.34
CA ALA A 39 25.01 27.64 28.25
C ALA A 39 23.60 27.27 28.72
N GLU A 40 23.13 27.88 29.80
CA GLU A 40 21.76 27.68 30.31
C GLU A 40 20.71 28.30 29.37
N TYR A 41 21.00 29.44 28.73
CA TYR A 41 20.11 30.05 27.74
C TYR A 41 19.93 29.19 26.51
N LYS A 42 21.03 28.66 25.93
CA LYS A 42 20.98 27.73 24.79
C LYS A 42 20.20 26.46 25.14
N ALA A 43 20.38 25.93 26.33
CA ALA A 43 19.64 24.78 26.84
C ALA A 43 18.15 25.09 27.03
N ALA A 44 17.80 26.25 27.55
CA ALA A 44 16.42 26.70 27.71
C ALA A 44 15.75 26.96 26.33
N GLN A 45 16.47 27.59 25.39
CA GLN A 45 16.01 27.82 24.04
C GLN A 45 15.69 26.47 23.34
N PHE A 46 16.59 25.50 23.44
CA PHE A 46 16.35 24.14 22.92
C PHE A 46 15.09 23.52 23.51
N MET A 47 14.86 23.66 24.82
CA MET A 47 13.66 23.15 25.48
C MET A 47 12.38 23.86 25.01
N VAL A 48 12.44 25.17 24.78
CA VAL A 48 11.32 25.96 24.24
C VAL A 48 11.07 25.59 22.77
N GLU A 49 12.09 25.48 21.94
CA GLU A 49 11.98 25.03 20.55
C GLU A 49 11.45 23.60 20.47
N LYS A 50 11.89 22.72 21.35
CA LYS A 50 11.39 21.36 21.48
C LYS A 50 9.92 21.33 21.91
N GLN A 51 9.50 22.22 22.79
CA GLN A 51 8.07 22.39 23.15
C GLN A 51 7.27 23.09 22.05
N SER A 52 7.87 24.04 21.32
CA SER A 52 7.20 24.77 20.24
C SER A 52 7.15 23.98 18.93
N SER A 53 8.00 22.98 18.73
CA SER A 53 7.87 22.01 17.63
C SER A 53 6.62 21.13 17.79
N PHE A 54 6.06 21.02 19.00
CA PHE A 54 4.68 20.62 19.25
C PHE A 54 3.73 21.82 19.01
N LYS A 55 3.65 22.30 17.77
CA LYS A 55 2.62 23.28 17.38
C LYS A 55 1.23 22.66 17.60
N GLY A 56 0.61 23.01 18.73
CA GLY A 56 -0.70 22.54 19.15
C GLY A 56 -0.69 21.03 19.42
N ASP A 57 -0.86 20.66 20.68
CA ASP A 57 -0.95 19.25 21.10
C ASP A 57 -2.18 18.59 20.47
N MET A 58 -2.03 18.21 19.19
CA MET A 58 -3.11 17.64 18.38
C MET A 58 -3.40 16.19 18.79
N THR A 59 -4.63 15.77 18.60
CA THR A 59 -5.03 14.38 18.77
C THR A 59 -4.41 13.49 17.68
N PHE A 60 -4.36 12.18 17.92
CA PHE A 60 -3.87 11.23 16.91
C PHE A 60 -4.66 11.32 15.61
N LYS A 61 -6.00 11.49 15.69
CA LYS A 61 -6.86 11.66 14.52
C LYS A 61 -6.53 12.91 13.72
N GLU A 62 -6.30 14.04 14.38
CA GLU A 62 -5.89 15.29 13.72
C GLU A 62 -4.52 15.14 13.05
N ALA A 63 -3.56 14.52 13.75
CA ALA A 63 -2.24 14.25 13.20
C ALA A 63 -2.29 13.30 12.00
N LEU A 64 -3.08 12.23 12.08
CA LEU A 64 -3.28 11.29 10.97
C LEU A 64 -3.95 11.97 9.77
N THR A 65 -4.98 12.78 10.00
CA THR A 65 -5.65 13.54 8.94
C THR A 65 -4.66 14.50 8.26
N ALA A 66 -3.92 15.29 9.03
CA ALA A 66 -2.90 16.19 8.50
C ALA A 66 -1.76 15.43 7.78
N TYR A 67 -1.41 14.23 8.26
CA TYR A 67 -0.45 13.35 7.61
C TYR A 67 -0.93 12.90 6.23
N ILE A 68 -2.21 12.54 6.10
CA ILE A 68 -2.84 12.13 4.85
C ILE A 68 -2.92 13.30 3.89
N ASP A 69 -3.42 14.46 4.34
CA ASP A 69 -3.64 15.65 3.50
C ASP A 69 -2.35 16.16 2.85
N GLN A 70 -1.25 16.18 3.60
CA GLN A 70 0.05 16.55 3.06
C GLN A 70 0.58 15.59 1.98
N ARG A 71 0.06 14.38 1.91
CA ARG A 71 0.48 13.34 0.95
C ARG A 71 -0.48 13.16 -0.22
N ARG A 72 -1.64 13.82 -0.19
CA ARG A 72 -2.62 13.76 -1.29
C ARG A 72 -2.04 14.09 -2.66
N PRO A 73 -1.19 15.13 -2.80
CA PRO A 73 -0.63 15.45 -4.11
C PRO A 73 0.35 14.39 -4.67
N VAL A 74 0.91 13.55 -3.81
CA VAL A 74 2.00 12.62 -4.17
C VAL A 74 1.55 11.16 -4.19
N LEU A 75 0.63 10.77 -3.30
CA LEU A 75 0.17 9.39 -3.20
C LEU A 75 -0.93 9.07 -4.20
N SER A 76 -1.00 7.80 -4.58
CA SER A 76 -2.08 7.36 -5.45
C SER A 76 -3.44 7.42 -4.75
N PRO A 77 -4.55 7.71 -5.49
CA PRO A 77 -5.90 7.76 -4.93
C PRO A 77 -6.26 6.53 -4.11
N GLY A 78 -5.88 5.33 -4.57
CA GLY A 78 -6.11 4.10 -3.81
C GLY A 78 -5.34 4.01 -2.48
N SER A 79 -4.15 4.63 -2.39
CA SER A 79 -3.39 4.69 -1.12
C SER A 79 -4.03 5.66 -0.14
N ILE A 80 -4.48 6.82 -0.62
CA ILE A 80 -5.23 7.80 0.18
C ILE A 80 -6.51 7.16 0.71
N ARG A 81 -7.28 6.49 -0.15
CA ARG A 81 -8.50 5.77 0.25
C ARG A 81 -8.22 4.77 1.38
N GLU A 82 -7.14 3.98 1.30
CA GLU A 82 -6.82 3.02 2.36
C GLU A 82 -6.43 3.72 3.67
N TYR A 83 -5.68 4.81 3.62
CA TYR A 83 -5.36 5.60 4.81
C TYR A 83 -6.60 6.21 5.47
N VAL A 84 -7.49 6.82 4.67
CA VAL A 84 -8.76 7.37 5.18
C VAL A 84 -9.63 6.26 5.79
N ARG A 85 -9.69 5.09 5.14
CA ARG A 85 -10.41 3.92 5.68
C ARG A 85 -9.84 3.44 7.01
N CYS A 86 -8.52 3.55 7.20
CA CYS A 86 -7.88 3.10 8.44
C CYS A 86 -8.20 4.00 9.64
N ILE A 87 -8.67 5.24 9.47
CA ILE A 87 -8.97 6.16 10.59
C ILE A 87 -9.90 5.51 11.62
N LYS A 88 -10.92 4.77 11.16
CA LYS A 88 -11.85 4.06 12.03
C LYS A 88 -11.23 2.90 12.82
N ASN A 89 -10.06 2.44 12.45
CA ASN A 89 -9.38 1.36 13.16
C ASN A 89 -8.66 1.85 14.43
N TYR A 90 -8.62 3.15 14.65
CA TYR A 90 -7.89 3.81 15.73
C TYR A 90 -8.82 4.48 16.76
N ASP A 91 -10.08 4.02 16.88
CA ASP A 91 -11.08 4.67 17.72
C ASP A 91 -10.65 4.74 19.19
N ASP A 92 -9.87 3.77 19.65
CA ASP A 92 -9.29 3.71 21.00
C ASP A 92 -8.15 4.74 21.25
N ILE A 93 -7.50 5.22 20.17
CA ILE A 93 -6.40 6.21 20.29
C ILE A 93 -6.67 7.51 19.54
N ASN A 94 -7.73 7.59 18.74
CA ASN A 94 -8.04 8.75 17.89
C ASN A 94 -8.11 10.08 18.68
N ASN A 95 -8.68 10.05 19.89
CA ASN A 95 -8.89 11.23 20.71
C ASN A 95 -7.73 11.49 21.70
N ILE A 96 -6.72 10.62 21.71
CA ILE A 96 -5.55 10.80 22.59
C ILE A 96 -4.60 11.80 21.95
N ARG A 97 -4.10 12.73 22.75
CA ARG A 97 -3.10 13.71 22.29
C ARG A 97 -1.78 13.02 21.96
N ILE A 98 -1.12 13.47 20.89
CA ILE A 98 0.17 12.90 20.45
C ILE A 98 1.21 12.88 21.58
N SER A 99 1.22 13.91 22.43
CA SER A 99 2.12 13.99 23.60
C SER A 99 1.84 12.90 24.65
N GLN A 100 0.60 12.45 24.76
CA GLN A 100 0.12 11.49 25.77
C GLN A 100 0.21 10.03 25.29
N ILE A 101 0.48 9.79 24.02
CA ILE A 101 0.63 8.42 23.51
C ILE A 101 1.85 7.77 24.16
N THR A 102 1.65 6.60 24.77
CA THR A 102 2.69 5.78 25.39
C THR A 102 2.91 4.48 24.62
N GLN A 103 4.02 3.79 24.91
CA GLN A 103 4.31 2.45 24.38
C GLN A 103 3.19 1.47 24.73
N ASP A 104 2.71 1.52 25.98
CA ASP A 104 1.68 0.61 26.48
C ASP A 104 0.34 0.83 25.76
N LEU A 105 -0.04 2.09 25.51
CA LEU A 105 -1.25 2.39 24.73
C LEU A 105 -1.19 1.79 23.33
N ILE A 106 -0.06 1.92 22.64
CA ILE A 106 0.09 1.34 21.31
C ILE A 106 0.14 -0.18 21.37
N GLN A 107 0.78 -0.78 22.39
CA GLN A 107 0.75 -2.23 22.58
C GLN A 107 -0.67 -2.75 22.86
N GLN A 108 -1.46 -2.05 23.67
CA GLN A 108 -2.86 -2.39 23.94
C GLN A 108 -3.70 -2.30 22.67
N HIS A 109 -3.54 -1.23 21.86
CA HIS A 109 -4.18 -1.12 20.55
C HIS A 109 -3.85 -2.32 19.66
N VAL A 110 -2.56 -2.66 19.51
CA VAL A 110 -2.10 -3.81 18.71
C VAL A 110 -2.70 -5.12 19.22
N ASN A 111 -2.71 -5.33 20.54
CA ASN A 111 -3.28 -6.53 21.14
C ASN A 111 -4.79 -6.65 20.88
N SER A 112 -5.52 -5.55 21.03
CA SER A 112 -6.96 -5.50 20.76
C SER A 112 -7.25 -5.75 19.28
N PHE A 113 -6.57 -5.02 18.39
CA PHE A 113 -6.76 -5.14 16.93
C PHE A 113 -6.37 -6.53 16.40
N SER A 114 -5.41 -7.21 17.07
CA SER A 114 -4.97 -8.56 16.69
C SER A 114 -6.00 -9.65 16.94
N LYS A 115 -7.04 -9.41 17.75
CA LYS A 115 -8.07 -10.42 18.04
C LYS A 115 -8.90 -10.76 16.80
N ASP A 116 -9.19 -9.74 15.98
CA ASP A 116 -10.13 -9.84 14.86
C ASP A 116 -9.47 -9.66 13.48
N HIS A 117 -8.14 -9.43 13.45
CA HIS A 117 -7.45 -9.10 12.22
C HIS A 117 -6.24 -9.99 11.95
N ALA A 118 -6.02 -10.28 10.66
CA ALA A 118 -4.86 -11.06 10.23
C ALA A 118 -3.53 -10.33 10.54
N PRO A 119 -2.44 -11.06 10.83
CA PRO A 119 -1.14 -10.50 11.17
C PRO A 119 -0.62 -9.43 10.20
N LYS A 120 -0.90 -9.58 8.91
CA LYS A 120 -0.53 -8.57 7.90
C LYS A 120 -1.28 -7.26 8.12
N SER A 121 -2.59 -7.32 8.35
CA SER A 121 -3.43 -6.13 8.58
C SER A 121 -3.00 -5.39 9.85
N VAL A 122 -2.65 -6.13 10.92
CA VAL A 122 -2.13 -5.54 12.16
C VAL A 122 -0.82 -4.80 11.91
N ARG A 123 0.10 -5.39 11.14
CA ARG A 123 1.37 -4.76 10.80
C ARG A 123 1.22 -3.54 9.91
N ASP A 124 0.31 -3.59 8.94
CA ASP A 124 0.03 -2.46 8.05
C ASP A 124 -0.61 -1.29 8.83
N ASN A 125 -1.51 -1.61 9.79
CA ASN A 125 -2.11 -0.65 10.71
C ASN A 125 -1.04 -0.01 11.61
N HIS A 126 -0.21 -0.81 12.27
CA HIS A 126 0.89 -0.32 13.12
C HIS A 126 1.91 0.52 12.33
N ALA A 127 2.22 0.17 11.08
CA ALA A 127 3.13 0.93 10.23
C ALA A 127 2.62 2.37 9.98
N LEU A 128 1.30 2.55 9.85
CA LEU A 128 0.71 3.88 9.70
C LEU A 128 0.80 4.68 11.01
N ILE A 129 0.55 4.06 12.18
CA ILE A 129 0.78 4.70 13.49
C ILE A 129 2.23 5.17 13.59
N THR A 130 3.19 4.27 13.30
CA THR A 130 4.62 4.59 13.35
C THR A 130 4.97 5.76 12.43
N ALA A 131 4.43 5.79 11.22
CA ALA A 131 4.69 6.85 10.24
C ALA A 131 4.15 8.21 10.71
N VAL A 132 2.97 8.24 11.34
CA VAL A 132 2.38 9.46 11.93
C VAL A 132 3.21 9.92 13.13
N LEU A 133 3.51 9.03 14.06
CA LEU A 133 4.28 9.38 15.26
C LEU A 133 5.70 9.81 14.90
N SER A 134 6.38 9.17 13.97
CA SER A 134 7.70 9.58 13.50
C SER A 134 7.72 11.01 12.94
N LYS A 135 6.60 11.46 12.36
CA LYS A 135 6.50 12.83 11.84
C LYS A 135 6.20 13.86 12.93
N TYR A 136 5.24 13.56 13.79
CA TYR A 136 4.73 14.54 14.77
C TYR A 136 5.37 14.40 16.14
N ARG A 137 6.09 13.31 16.41
CA ARG A 137 6.84 13.05 17.63
C ARG A 137 8.15 12.31 17.32
N PRO A 138 9.09 12.93 16.59
CA PRO A 138 10.27 12.26 16.01
C PRO A 138 11.19 11.60 17.05
N ASN A 139 11.16 12.06 18.31
CA ASN A 139 11.96 11.50 19.40
C ASN A 139 11.25 10.38 20.18
N PHE A 140 10.11 9.89 19.68
CA PHE A 140 9.37 8.79 20.27
C PHE A 140 9.47 7.55 19.38
N ALA A 141 10.46 6.71 19.66
CA ALA A 141 10.61 5.44 18.97
C ALA A 141 9.64 4.40 19.54
N LEU A 142 8.85 3.76 18.66
CA LEU A 142 7.98 2.68 19.05
C LEU A 142 8.75 1.35 19.13
N ASN A 143 8.61 0.68 20.27
CA ASN A 143 9.09 -0.69 20.48
C ASN A 143 7.89 -1.61 20.78
N THR A 144 7.13 -1.97 19.75
CA THR A 144 5.88 -2.72 19.86
C THR A 144 6.07 -4.17 19.42
N THR A 145 5.63 -5.11 20.23
CA THR A 145 5.57 -6.52 19.85
C THR A 145 4.45 -6.74 18.84
N LEU A 146 4.78 -7.23 17.66
CA LEU A 146 3.84 -7.44 16.56
C LEU A 146 3.64 -8.94 16.28
N PRO A 147 2.43 -9.36 15.86
CA PRO A 147 2.16 -10.76 15.53
C PRO A 147 3.09 -11.25 14.43
N GLN A 148 3.48 -12.53 14.48
CA GLN A 148 4.37 -13.14 13.49
C GLN A 148 3.74 -13.10 12.09
N LYS A 149 4.58 -12.84 11.07
CA LYS A 149 4.16 -12.96 9.67
C LYS A 149 3.82 -14.42 9.36
N ARG A 150 2.62 -14.65 8.86
CA ARG A 150 2.21 -15.97 8.34
C ARG A 150 2.10 -15.88 6.82
N ARG A 151 2.67 -16.86 6.12
CA ARG A 151 2.44 -17.01 4.68
C ARG A 151 1.02 -17.58 4.51
N PRO A 152 0.14 -16.93 3.75
CA PRO A 152 -1.16 -17.50 3.46
C PRO A 152 -0.95 -18.76 2.59
N ASN A 153 -1.63 -19.84 2.92
CA ASN A 153 -1.70 -20.99 2.04
C ASN A 153 -2.73 -20.70 0.95
N LEU A 154 -2.25 -20.15 -0.17
CA LEU A 154 -3.10 -19.81 -1.32
C LEU A 154 -3.05 -20.94 -2.33
N TYR A 155 -4.23 -21.32 -2.84
CA TYR A 155 -4.31 -22.20 -3.98
C TYR A 155 -3.66 -21.56 -5.20
N VAL A 156 -2.75 -22.28 -5.84
CA VAL A 156 -2.12 -21.87 -7.10
C VAL A 156 -2.83 -22.62 -8.22
N PRO A 157 -3.52 -21.93 -9.13
CA PRO A 157 -4.25 -22.58 -10.21
C PRO A 157 -3.30 -23.32 -11.14
N THR A 158 -3.72 -24.48 -11.60
CA THR A 158 -3.04 -25.26 -12.64
C THR A 158 -3.39 -24.72 -14.02
N ASP A 159 -2.63 -25.13 -15.04
CA ASP A 159 -2.96 -24.78 -16.45
C ASP A 159 -4.36 -25.31 -16.84
N GLU A 160 -4.76 -26.47 -16.29
CA GLU A 160 -6.08 -27.06 -16.53
C GLU A 160 -7.20 -26.23 -15.86
N ASP A 161 -6.98 -25.69 -14.66
CA ASP A 161 -7.94 -24.80 -14.02
C ASP A 161 -8.15 -23.53 -14.84
N ILE A 162 -7.06 -22.95 -15.37
CA ILE A 162 -7.15 -21.76 -16.22
C ILE A 162 -7.94 -22.06 -17.50
N LYS A 163 -7.73 -23.22 -18.14
CA LYS A 163 -8.54 -23.65 -19.30
C LYS A 163 -10.03 -23.75 -18.96
N LYS A 164 -10.38 -24.41 -17.84
CA LYS A 164 -11.78 -24.51 -17.38
C LYS A 164 -12.39 -23.14 -17.16
N VAL A 165 -11.64 -22.22 -16.55
CA VAL A 165 -12.08 -20.82 -16.30
C VAL A 165 -12.28 -20.07 -17.61
N MET A 166 -11.37 -20.20 -18.58
CA MET A 166 -11.50 -19.56 -19.90
C MET A 166 -12.73 -20.08 -20.65
N ASN A 167 -12.93 -21.41 -20.67
CA ASN A 167 -14.10 -22.02 -21.31
C ASN A 167 -15.42 -21.56 -20.64
N ALA A 168 -15.46 -21.52 -19.30
CA ALA A 168 -16.63 -21.04 -18.57
C ALA A 168 -16.92 -19.55 -18.78
N ALA A 169 -15.92 -18.77 -19.17
CA ALA A 169 -16.04 -17.34 -19.43
C ALA A 169 -16.37 -17.01 -20.90
N ALA A 170 -16.26 -17.98 -21.81
CA ALA A 170 -16.45 -17.77 -23.24
C ALA A 170 -17.82 -17.12 -23.55
N GLY A 171 -17.84 -16.13 -24.44
CA GLY A 171 -19.04 -15.34 -24.81
C GLY A 171 -19.55 -14.39 -23.70
N SER A 172 -18.93 -14.38 -22.51
CA SER A 172 -19.32 -13.49 -21.43
C SER A 172 -18.49 -12.21 -21.39
N LYS A 173 -18.95 -11.18 -20.63
CA LYS A 173 -18.13 -9.97 -20.37
C LYS A 173 -16.80 -10.25 -19.66
N MET A 174 -16.59 -11.46 -19.12
CA MET A 174 -15.35 -11.86 -18.46
C MET A 174 -14.34 -12.53 -19.39
N GLU A 175 -14.73 -12.91 -20.61
CA GLU A 175 -13.84 -13.57 -21.56
C GLU A 175 -12.56 -12.76 -21.83
N ILE A 176 -12.71 -11.54 -22.33
CA ILE A 176 -11.57 -10.65 -22.63
C ILE A 176 -10.72 -10.35 -21.39
N PRO A 177 -11.26 -9.93 -20.25
CA PRO A 177 -10.47 -9.74 -19.02
C PRO A 177 -9.66 -10.97 -18.61
N ILE A 178 -10.21 -12.17 -18.70
CA ILE A 178 -9.52 -13.40 -18.32
C ILE A 178 -8.42 -13.74 -19.33
N LEU A 179 -8.69 -13.61 -20.63
CA LEU A 179 -7.68 -13.82 -21.67
C LEU A 179 -6.50 -12.86 -21.53
N LEU A 180 -6.77 -11.57 -21.30
CA LEU A 180 -5.72 -10.56 -21.10
C LEU A 180 -4.89 -10.81 -19.82
N ALA A 181 -5.49 -11.38 -18.78
CA ALA A 181 -4.76 -11.74 -17.57
C ALA A 181 -3.96 -13.03 -17.71
N ALA A 182 -4.48 -14.04 -18.43
CA ALA A 182 -3.86 -15.34 -18.59
C ALA A 182 -2.71 -15.34 -19.62
N PHE A 183 -2.88 -14.66 -20.74
CA PHE A 183 -1.89 -14.60 -21.83
C PHE A 183 -0.94 -13.40 -21.76
N GLY A 184 -1.28 -12.38 -20.94
CA GLY A 184 -0.41 -11.24 -20.70
C GLY A 184 -0.49 -10.83 -19.24
N PRO A 185 0.60 -10.38 -18.61
CA PRO A 185 0.62 -10.11 -17.17
C PRO A 185 -0.13 -8.81 -16.80
N MET A 186 -1.33 -8.57 -17.34
CA MET A 186 -2.14 -7.39 -17.01
C MET A 186 -2.85 -7.54 -15.65
N ARG A 187 -2.86 -6.44 -14.91
CA ARG A 187 -3.63 -6.34 -13.66
C ARG A 187 -5.07 -5.96 -13.95
N ARG A 188 -6.01 -6.35 -13.08
CA ARG A 188 -7.44 -6.03 -13.24
C ARG A 188 -7.71 -4.53 -13.48
N GLY A 189 -7.00 -3.64 -12.79
CA GLY A 189 -7.15 -2.20 -12.97
C GLY A 189 -6.58 -1.69 -14.30
N GLU A 190 -5.54 -2.32 -14.83
CA GLU A 190 -4.97 -2.04 -16.14
C GLU A 190 -5.96 -2.46 -17.24
N ILE A 191 -6.56 -3.65 -17.12
CA ILE A 191 -7.59 -4.14 -18.05
C ILE A 191 -8.81 -3.21 -18.08
N CYS A 192 -9.28 -2.74 -16.92
CA CYS A 192 -10.41 -1.81 -16.84
C CYS A 192 -10.11 -0.43 -17.44
N ALA A 193 -8.84 -0.05 -17.55
CA ALA A 193 -8.41 1.23 -18.09
C ALA A 193 -7.89 1.15 -19.52
N LEU A 194 -7.81 -0.07 -20.09
CA LEU A 194 -7.34 -0.28 -21.47
C LEU A 194 -8.35 0.26 -22.47
N GLU A 195 -7.87 1.02 -23.42
CA GLU A 195 -8.65 1.57 -24.52
C GLU A 195 -8.24 0.91 -25.83
N TYR A 196 -9.11 0.96 -26.83
CA TYR A 196 -8.82 0.38 -28.14
C TYR A 196 -7.59 1.02 -28.80
N ASP A 197 -7.40 2.33 -28.59
CA ASP A 197 -6.27 3.09 -29.14
C ASP A 197 -4.91 2.72 -28.50
N ASP A 198 -4.92 1.95 -27.40
CA ASP A 198 -3.70 1.38 -26.83
C ASP A 198 -3.20 0.12 -27.58
N ILE A 199 -3.93 -0.33 -28.62
CA ILE A 199 -3.67 -1.58 -29.34
C ILE A 199 -3.14 -1.26 -30.74
N SER A 200 -1.96 -1.79 -31.06
CA SER A 200 -1.36 -1.68 -32.39
C SER A 200 -0.94 -3.06 -32.88
N GLY A 201 -1.69 -3.61 -33.86
CA GLY A 201 -1.53 -4.99 -34.28
C GLY A 201 -1.76 -5.94 -33.09
N THR A 202 -0.78 -6.78 -32.79
CA THR A 202 -0.83 -7.71 -31.62
C THR A 202 -0.28 -7.09 -30.33
N ARG A 203 0.22 -5.86 -30.38
CA ARG A 203 0.89 -5.20 -29.27
C ARG A 203 -0.06 -4.28 -28.49
N VAL A 204 -0.11 -4.46 -27.20
CA VAL A 204 -0.93 -3.68 -26.24
C VAL A 204 -0.02 -2.81 -25.37
N HIS A 205 -0.27 -1.50 -25.35
CA HIS A 205 0.42 -0.55 -24.49
C HIS A 205 -0.31 -0.40 -23.13
N VAL A 206 0.29 -0.87 -22.08
CA VAL A 206 -0.25 -0.76 -20.72
C VAL A 206 0.32 0.49 -20.06
N GLN A 207 -0.43 1.59 -20.10
CA GLN A 207 0.00 2.90 -19.61
C GLN A 207 -0.95 3.53 -18.58
N ARG A 208 -2.05 2.86 -18.24
CA ARG A 208 -3.09 3.37 -17.35
C ARG A 208 -3.61 2.27 -16.43
N SER A 209 -4.18 2.67 -15.31
CA SER A 209 -4.85 1.74 -14.39
C SER A 209 -6.03 2.41 -13.70
N MET A 210 -7.16 1.75 -13.66
CA MET A 210 -8.35 2.18 -12.94
C MET A 210 -8.25 1.78 -11.47
N VAL A 211 -8.45 2.74 -10.57
CA VAL A 211 -8.48 2.52 -9.11
C VAL A 211 -9.69 3.24 -8.51
N MET A 212 -10.12 2.79 -7.34
CA MET A 212 -11.16 3.49 -6.58
C MET A 212 -10.50 4.53 -5.67
N ASP A 213 -10.99 5.75 -5.66
CA ASP A 213 -10.57 6.83 -4.76
C ASP A 213 -11.27 6.77 -3.39
N GLU A 214 -11.01 7.73 -2.53
CA GLU A 214 -11.61 7.84 -1.19
C GLU A 214 -13.13 8.12 -1.21
N ASN A 215 -13.63 8.77 -2.28
CA ASN A 215 -15.04 9.07 -2.51
C ASN A 215 -15.79 7.90 -3.16
N ARG A 216 -15.15 6.73 -3.26
CA ARG A 216 -15.68 5.52 -3.94
C ARG A 216 -15.92 5.71 -5.44
N GLN A 217 -15.27 6.70 -6.06
CA GLN A 217 -15.31 6.90 -7.50
C GLN A 217 -14.15 6.15 -8.16
N TYR A 218 -14.40 5.62 -9.37
CA TYR A 218 -13.34 5.01 -10.17
C TYR A 218 -12.62 6.08 -10.97
N VAL A 219 -11.31 6.18 -10.76
CA VAL A 219 -10.45 7.13 -11.46
C VAL A 219 -9.35 6.39 -12.21
N ILE A 220 -9.00 6.90 -13.39
CA ILE A 220 -7.89 6.40 -14.19
C ILE A 220 -6.64 7.15 -13.76
N LYS A 221 -5.56 6.42 -13.56
CA LYS A 221 -4.25 6.99 -13.22
C LYS A 221 -3.14 6.35 -14.03
N GLN A 222 -2.01 7.06 -14.16
CA GLN A 222 -0.79 6.52 -14.70
C GLN A 222 -0.14 5.47 -13.79
N PRO A 223 0.72 4.58 -14.30
CA PRO A 223 1.48 3.64 -13.51
C PRO A 223 2.34 4.32 -12.43
N LYS A 224 2.60 3.62 -11.32
CA LYS A 224 3.45 4.15 -10.23
C LYS A 224 4.94 4.22 -10.59
N SER A 225 5.37 3.50 -11.60
CA SER A 225 6.78 3.36 -12.00
C SER A 225 6.89 3.09 -13.48
N TYR A 226 8.06 3.34 -14.05
CA TYR A 226 8.38 3.01 -15.44
C TYR A 226 8.12 1.53 -15.80
N ALA A 227 8.34 0.60 -14.88
CA ALA A 227 8.01 -0.81 -15.09
C ALA A 227 6.50 -1.10 -15.21
N GLY A 228 5.64 -0.14 -14.84
CA GLY A 228 4.20 -0.22 -15.04
C GLY A 228 3.75 0.24 -16.42
N ASP A 229 4.55 1.09 -17.07
CA ASP A 229 4.40 1.51 -18.47
C ASP A 229 5.16 0.49 -19.34
N ARG A 230 4.42 -0.31 -20.08
CA ARG A 230 4.99 -1.44 -20.82
C ARG A 230 4.14 -1.89 -21.98
N PHE A 231 4.79 -2.53 -22.94
CA PHE A 231 4.12 -3.21 -24.03
C PHE A 231 4.02 -4.70 -23.73
N ILE A 232 2.91 -5.30 -24.16
CA ILE A 232 2.66 -6.74 -24.08
C ILE A 232 2.21 -7.20 -25.46
N ASP A 233 2.87 -8.21 -26.00
CA ASP A 233 2.47 -8.85 -27.27
C ASP A 233 1.49 -9.98 -26.95
N TYR A 234 0.33 -9.97 -27.61
CA TYR A 234 -0.73 -10.96 -27.45
C TYR A 234 -0.87 -11.79 -28.73
N PRO A 235 -1.33 -13.04 -28.64
CA PRO A 235 -1.77 -13.80 -29.80
C PRO A 235 -2.91 -13.09 -30.56
N GLU A 236 -2.90 -13.18 -31.87
CA GLU A 236 -3.86 -12.50 -32.76
C GLU A 236 -5.32 -12.84 -32.40
N PHE A 237 -5.61 -14.13 -32.10
CA PHE A 237 -6.96 -14.57 -31.74
C PHE A 237 -7.55 -13.86 -30.48
N ILE A 238 -6.71 -13.32 -29.59
CA ILE A 238 -7.16 -12.53 -28.42
C ILE A 238 -7.53 -11.11 -28.88
N ILE A 239 -6.68 -10.53 -29.70
CA ILE A 239 -6.90 -9.18 -30.23
C ILE A 239 -8.16 -9.13 -31.10
N ASP A 240 -8.41 -10.17 -31.89
CA ASP A 240 -9.61 -10.27 -32.73
C ASP A 240 -10.92 -10.33 -31.93
N LYS A 241 -10.87 -10.81 -30.69
CA LYS A 241 -12.04 -10.81 -29.78
C LYS A 241 -12.30 -9.44 -29.14
N ILE A 242 -11.35 -8.51 -29.20
CA ILE A 242 -11.52 -7.17 -28.59
C ILE A 242 -12.41 -6.33 -29.50
N PRO A 243 -13.45 -5.65 -28.94
CA PRO A 243 -14.32 -4.78 -29.71
C PRO A 243 -13.51 -3.66 -30.38
N LYS A 244 -13.65 -3.54 -31.70
CA LYS A 244 -12.99 -2.49 -32.51
C LYS A 244 -13.82 -1.20 -32.45
N ALA A 245 -13.90 -0.59 -31.26
CA ALA A 245 -14.63 0.64 -31.04
C ALA A 245 -13.82 1.61 -30.18
N PRO A 246 -13.89 2.93 -30.43
CA PRO A 246 -13.17 3.91 -29.62
C PRO A 246 -13.54 3.83 -28.14
N GLY A 247 -12.55 4.09 -27.27
CA GLY A 247 -12.72 4.08 -25.83
C GLY A 247 -12.35 2.75 -25.18
N ARG A 248 -12.83 2.52 -23.97
CA ARG A 248 -12.44 1.38 -23.15
C ARG A 248 -12.97 0.06 -23.74
N ILE A 249 -12.11 -0.94 -23.75
CA ILE A 249 -12.44 -2.28 -24.26
C ILE A 249 -13.47 -3.04 -23.41
N THR A 250 -13.74 -2.58 -22.18
CA THR A 250 -14.70 -3.16 -21.26
C THR A 250 -15.41 -2.10 -20.43
N ASP A 251 -16.69 -2.29 -20.15
CA ASP A 251 -17.49 -1.48 -19.25
C ASP A 251 -17.29 -1.84 -17.75
N LEU A 252 -16.52 -2.90 -17.48
CA LEU A 252 -16.29 -3.39 -16.14
C LEU A 252 -15.35 -2.45 -15.36
N ASN A 253 -15.56 -2.42 -14.04
CA ASN A 253 -14.63 -1.85 -13.08
C ASN A 253 -13.92 -2.95 -12.29
N PRO A 254 -12.82 -2.63 -11.56
CA PRO A 254 -12.04 -3.64 -10.85
C PRO A 254 -12.82 -4.49 -9.83
N ASN A 255 -13.87 -3.93 -9.19
CA ASN A 255 -14.70 -4.70 -8.27
C ASN A 255 -15.63 -5.65 -9.02
N MET A 256 -16.24 -5.19 -10.11
CA MET A 256 -17.06 -6.03 -10.97
C MET A 256 -16.28 -7.21 -11.53
N ILE A 257 -15.04 -7.00 -11.98
CA ILE A 257 -14.15 -8.10 -12.41
C ILE A 257 -14.00 -9.12 -11.28
N THR A 258 -13.71 -8.68 -10.05
CA THR A 258 -13.52 -9.61 -8.91
C THR A 258 -14.79 -10.39 -8.61
N GLN A 259 -15.95 -9.74 -8.56
CA GLN A 259 -17.24 -10.39 -8.27
C GLN A 259 -17.62 -11.38 -9.36
N ARG A 260 -17.57 -10.96 -10.63
CA ARG A 260 -17.90 -11.82 -11.77
C ARG A 260 -16.93 -12.98 -11.92
N PHE A 261 -15.65 -12.77 -11.62
CA PHE A 261 -14.65 -13.84 -11.61
C PHE A 261 -15.00 -14.94 -10.60
N ASN A 262 -15.47 -14.60 -9.41
CA ASN A 262 -15.94 -15.59 -8.44
C ASN A 262 -17.12 -16.42 -8.96
N HIS A 263 -18.00 -15.83 -9.76
CA HIS A 263 -19.07 -16.57 -10.43
C HIS A 263 -18.54 -17.51 -11.50
N VAL A 264 -17.58 -17.04 -12.31
CA VAL A 264 -16.93 -17.88 -13.33
C VAL A 264 -16.22 -19.08 -12.69
N LEU A 265 -15.49 -18.87 -11.57
CA LEU A 265 -14.84 -19.98 -10.84
C LEU A 265 -15.85 -21.05 -10.39
N LYS A 266 -16.98 -20.62 -9.83
CA LYS A 266 -18.06 -21.54 -9.40
C LYS A 266 -18.62 -22.33 -10.58
N HIS A 267 -18.87 -21.66 -11.72
CA HIS A 267 -19.38 -22.29 -12.93
C HIS A 267 -18.37 -23.25 -13.54
N ALA A 268 -17.06 -22.90 -13.49
CA ALA A 268 -15.98 -23.76 -13.97
C ALA A 268 -15.71 -24.98 -13.06
N GLY A 269 -16.27 -25.03 -11.85
CA GLY A 269 -16.04 -26.10 -10.90
C GLY A 269 -14.58 -26.18 -10.40
N VAL A 270 -13.88 -25.03 -10.32
CA VAL A 270 -12.48 -24.96 -9.89
C VAL A 270 -12.37 -24.38 -8.47
N PRO A 271 -11.32 -24.74 -7.69
CA PRO A 271 -11.08 -24.14 -6.40
C PRO A 271 -10.95 -22.61 -6.47
N HIS A 272 -11.31 -21.91 -5.39
CA HIS A 272 -11.22 -20.47 -5.36
C HIS A 272 -9.76 -19.98 -5.43
N PHE A 273 -9.47 -19.09 -6.37
CA PHE A 273 -8.25 -18.30 -6.44
C PHE A 273 -8.56 -16.87 -6.89
N ARG A 274 -7.61 -15.96 -6.74
CA ARG A 274 -7.83 -14.55 -7.06
C ARG A 274 -7.67 -14.31 -8.56
N PHE A 275 -8.38 -13.36 -9.13
CA PHE A 275 -8.19 -12.93 -10.52
C PHE A 275 -6.71 -12.63 -10.85
N HIS A 276 -5.97 -12.07 -9.88
CA HIS A 276 -4.54 -11.81 -10.05
C HIS A 276 -3.71 -13.09 -10.27
N ASP A 277 -4.17 -14.20 -9.76
CA ASP A 277 -3.46 -15.48 -9.83
C ASP A 277 -3.60 -16.14 -11.21
N CYS A 278 -4.51 -15.66 -12.09
CA CYS A 278 -4.53 -16.03 -13.53
C CYS A 278 -3.21 -15.72 -14.24
N ARG A 279 -2.39 -14.83 -13.68
CA ARG A 279 -1.08 -14.44 -14.22
C ARG A 279 0.06 -15.42 -13.87
N HIS A 280 -0.17 -16.37 -12.96
CA HIS A 280 0.85 -17.34 -12.54
C HIS A 280 1.27 -18.32 -13.64
N PRO A 281 0.34 -18.82 -14.47
CA PRO A 281 0.67 -19.68 -15.61
C PRO A 281 1.30 -18.93 -16.79
N TYR A 282 1.48 -17.58 -16.69
CA TYR A 282 2.06 -16.79 -17.78
C TYR A 282 3.36 -17.43 -18.26
N VAL A 283 3.23 -18.12 -19.37
CA VAL A 283 4.33 -18.73 -20.10
C VAL A 283 4.75 -17.72 -21.16
N LYS A 284 6.02 -17.30 -21.14
CA LYS A 284 6.55 -16.41 -22.20
C LYS A 284 6.21 -16.99 -23.57
N PRO A 285 5.81 -16.17 -24.58
CA PRO A 285 5.43 -16.64 -25.92
C PRO A 285 6.46 -17.53 -26.60
N THR A 286 7.69 -17.50 -26.15
CA THR A 286 8.83 -18.26 -26.69
C THR A 286 9.02 -19.66 -26.11
N THR A 287 8.19 -20.12 -25.16
CA THR A 287 8.35 -21.44 -24.52
C THR A 287 7.48 -22.51 -25.22
N LYS A 288 7.99 -23.76 -25.32
CA LYS A 288 7.21 -24.91 -25.83
C LYS A 288 5.85 -25.06 -25.12
N LYS A 289 5.76 -24.75 -23.83
CA LYS A 289 4.49 -24.73 -23.06
C LYS A 289 3.45 -23.76 -23.62
N PHE A 290 3.87 -22.59 -24.08
CA PHE A 290 2.97 -21.59 -24.67
C PHE A 290 2.39 -22.12 -25.99
N ILE A 291 3.22 -22.72 -26.85
CA ILE A 291 2.80 -23.30 -28.13
C ILE A 291 1.79 -24.43 -27.92
N THR A 292 2.07 -25.34 -26.97
CA THR A 292 1.15 -26.47 -26.68
C THR A 292 -0.17 -25.98 -26.06
N PHE A 293 -0.14 -24.98 -25.18
CA PHE A 293 -1.33 -24.37 -24.60
C PHE A 293 -2.16 -23.65 -25.67
N PHE A 294 -1.49 -22.96 -26.58
CA PHE A 294 -2.08 -22.26 -27.73
C PHE A 294 -2.75 -23.20 -28.72
N GLU A 295 -2.07 -24.28 -29.12
CA GLU A 295 -2.59 -25.26 -30.08
C GLU A 295 -3.84 -25.98 -29.58
N VAL A 296 -3.86 -26.34 -28.30
CA VAL A 296 -5.02 -26.98 -27.66
C VAL A 296 -6.22 -26.02 -27.58
N PHE A 297 -5.98 -24.73 -27.34
CA PHE A 297 -7.08 -23.74 -27.23
C PHE A 297 -7.63 -23.40 -28.64
N ARG A 298 -6.78 -23.32 -29.66
CA ARG A 298 -7.18 -23.06 -31.04
C ARG A 298 -7.98 -24.25 -31.66
N ALA A 299 -7.71 -25.46 -31.21
CA ALA A 299 -8.44 -26.66 -31.68
C ALA A 299 -9.83 -26.81 -31.04
N ALA A 300 -10.11 -26.07 -29.94
CA ALA A 300 -11.37 -26.09 -29.19
C ALA A 300 -12.27 -24.88 -29.47
N SER A 301 -11.82 -23.90 -30.25
CA SER A 301 -12.54 -22.72 -30.74
C SER A 301 -12.97 -22.88 -32.18
#